data_293bb76a58ef749bed4fc4d9f2bc8a18
#
_entry.id   293bb76a58ef749bed4fc4d9f2bc8a18
#
_cell.length_a   1.000
_cell.length_b   1.000
_cell.length_c   1.000
_cell.angle_alpha   90.00
_cell.angle_beta   90.00
_cell.angle_gamma   90.00
#
_symmetry.space_group_name_H-M   'P 1'
#
loop_
_entity.id
_entity.type
_entity.pdbx_description
1 polymer ?
#
loop_
_entity_poly.entity_id
_entity_poly.type
_entity_poly.pdbx_seq_one_letter_code
_entity_poly.pdbx_strand_id
1 'polypeptide(L)' 'MIDVTRLNGKNFVLNAELIEVMEETPDTVITLTTGHKYVVKESLDEVLDRIMTYKRNIIGNIHVVKTE' A
#
# COMPACT_ATOMS: atom_id res chain seq x y z
N MET A 1 1.77 -4.15 -6.74
CA MET A 1 0.95 -2.96 -7.02
C MET A 1 -0.31 -2.99 -6.19
N ILE A 2 -0.68 -1.84 -5.66
CA ILE A 2 -1.93 -1.70 -4.92
C ILE A 2 -2.70 -0.51 -5.47
N ASP A 3 -4.03 -0.59 -5.37
CA ASP A 3 -4.91 0.52 -5.75
C ASP A 3 -5.14 1.42 -4.56
N VAL A 4 -4.99 2.71 -4.75
CA VAL A 4 -5.31 3.70 -3.73
C VAL A 4 -6.00 4.89 -4.38
N THR A 5 -6.59 5.74 -3.56
CA THR A 5 -7.42 6.85 -4.04
C THR A 5 -6.84 8.17 -3.57
N ARG A 6 -6.62 9.08 -4.51
CA ARG A 6 -6.20 10.45 -4.17
C ARG A 6 -7.32 11.17 -3.45
N LEU A 7 -6.99 12.23 -2.74
CA LEU A 7 -8.01 13.01 -2.04
C LEU A 7 -9.07 13.58 -2.98
N ASN A 8 -8.73 13.81 -4.24
CA ASN A 8 -9.69 14.30 -5.22
C ASN A 8 -10.59 13.20 -5.77
N GLY A 9 -10.46 11.97 -5.28
CA GLY A 9 -11.31 10.86 -5.69
C GLY A 9 -10.78 10.02 -6.83
N LYS A 10 -9.66 10.39 -7.42
CA LYS A 10 -9.09 9.63 -8.54
C LYS A 10 -8.27 8.46 -8.03
N ASN A 11 -8.50 7.29 -8.60
CA ASN A 11 -7.73 6.09 -8.27
C ASN A 11 -6.39 6.10 -8.99
N PHE A 12 -5.41 5.50 -8.36
CA PHE A 12 -4.14 5.26 -9.03
C PHE A 12 -3.51 4.01 -8.45
N VAL A 13 -2.55 3.47 -9.18
CA VAL A 13 -1.85 2.24 -8.81
C VAL A 13 -0.48 2.63 -8.30
N LEU A 14 -0.12 2.05 -7.14
CA LEU A 14 1.13 2.36 -6.46
C LEU A 14 1.96 1.09 -6.34
N ASN A 15 3.26 1.21 -6.59
CA ASN A 15 4.15 0.08 -6.41
C ASN A 15 4.47 -0.08 -4.93
N ALA A 16 3.85 -1.09 -4.32
CA ALA A 16 3.99 -1.33 -2.89
C ALA A 16 5.43 -1.63 -2.48
N GLU A 17 6.25 -2.12 -3.42
CA GLU A 17 7.63 -2.46 -3.11
C GLU A 17 8.51 -1.22 -2.88
N LEU A 18 8.03 -0.05 -3.30
CA LEU A 18 8.77 1.19 -3.13
C LEU A 18 8.36 1.98 -1.90
N ILE A 19 7.38 1.48 -1.13
CA ILE A 19 6.91 2.19 0.06
C ILE A 19 7.96 2.10 1.15
N GLU A 20 8.35 3.25 1.67
CA GLU A 20 9.30 3.32 2.79
C GLU A 20 8.61 3.59 4.11
N VAL A 21 7.75 4.62 4.13
CA VAL A 21 7.08 5.07 5.35
C VAL A 21 5.64 5.40 5.05
N MET A 22 4.76 5.07 5.99
CA MET A 22 3.36 5.47 5.92
C MET A 22 2.95 6.06 7.26
N GLU A 23 2.22 7.16 7.21
CA GLU A 23 1.74 7.86 8.40
C GLU A 23 0.30 8.27 8.20
N GLU A 24 -0.43 8.37 9.30
CA GLU A 24 -1.84 8.81 9.23
C GLU A 24 -2.09 9.83 10.33
N THR A 25 -1.87 11.13 10.03
CA THR A 25 -2.05 12.21 10.99
C THR A 25 -2.11 13.55 10.26
N PRO A 26 -3.25 14.08 9.86
CA PRO A 26 -4.59 13.45 9.92
C PRO A 26 -4.90 12.55 8.73
N ASP A 27 -4.23 12.76 7.59
CA ASP A 27 -4.46 11.98 6.38
C ASP A 27 -3.37 10.94 6.22
N THR A 28 -3.68 9.88 5.47
CA THR A 28 -2.70 8.85 5.18
C THR A 28 -1.70 9.36 4.15
N VAL A 29 -0.45 9.42 4.53
CA VAL A 29 0.65 9.85 3.66
C VAL A 29 1.58 8.67 3.43
N ILE A 30 1.80 8.33 2.16
CA ILE A 30 2.67 7.24 1.76
C ILE A 30 3.93 7.84 1.14
N THR A 31 5.08 7.55 1.73
CA THR A 31 6.37 8.03 1.22
C THR A 31 7.11 6.87 0.58
N LEU A 32 7.54 7.08 -0.66
CA LEU A 32 8.29 6.08 -1.39
C LEU A 32 9.79 6.27 -1.19
N THR A 33 10.54 5.21 -1.46
CA THR A 33 12.00 5.27 -1.37
C THR A 33 12.60 6.28 -2.35
N THR A 34 11.86 6.64 -3.39
CA THR A 34 12.27 7.68 -4.34
C THR A 34 12.12 9.09 -3.77
N GLY A 35 11.47 9.23 -2.62
CA GLY A 35 11.22 10.53 -2.00
C GLY A 35 9.84 11.09 -2.33
N HIS A 36 9.10 10.49 -3.25
CA HIS A 36 7.75 10.93 -3.58
C HIS A 36 6.80 10.62 -2.43
N LYS A 37 5.86 11.55 -2.21
CA LYS A 37 4.85 11.38 -1.18
C LYS A 37 3.47 11.46 -1.81
N TYR A 38 2.58 10.60 -1.36
CA TYR A 38 1.20 10.57 -1.83
C TYR A 38 0.25 10.62 -0.64
N VAL A 39 -0.77 11.46 -0.75
CA VAL A 39 -1.81 11.54 0.25
C VAL A 39 -3.03 10.83 -0.31
N VAL A 40 -3.55 9.85 0.43
CA VAL A 40 -4.63 9.01 -0.04
C VAL A 40 -5.80 9.03 0.92
N LYS A 41 -6.98 8.64 0.40
CA LYS A 41 -8.20 8.60 1.21
C LYS A 41 -8.28 7.39 2.12
N GLU A 42 -7.67 6.29 1.71
CA GLU A 42 -7.71 5.06 2.50
C GLU A 42 -7.03 5.28 3.84
N SER A 43 -7.55 4.62 4.87
CA SER A 43 -6.90 4.64 6.17
C SER A 43 -5.60 3.85 6.10
N LEU A 44 -4.74 4.07 7.08
CA LEU A 44 -3.50 3.31 7.16
C LEU A 44 -3.78 1.81 7.19
N ASP A 45 -4.79 1.40 7.96
CA ASP A 45 -5.16 -0.01 8.06
C ASP A 45 -5.61 -0.57 6.73
N GLU A 46 -6.36 0.22 5.95
CA GLU A 46 -6.81 -0.22 4.63
C GLU A 46 -5.64 -0.40 3.68
N VAL A 47 -4.69 0.53 3.71
CA VAL A 47 -3.51 0.43 2.85
C VAL A 47 -2.68 -0.79 3.24
N LEU A 48 -2.49 -1.00 4.55
CA LEU A 48 -1.75 -2.17 5.03
C LEU A 48 -2.42 -3.46 4.58
N ASP A 49 -3.74 -3.51 4.64
CA ASP A 49 -4.49 -4.68 4.21
C ASP A 49 -4.26 -4.96 2.73
N ARG A 50 -4.27 -3.93 1.90
CA ARG A 50 -4.03 -4.06 0.47
C ARG A 50 -2.62 -4.53 0.17
N ILE A 51 -1.65 -4.03 0.92
CA ILE A 51 -0.26 -4.46 0.78
C ILE A 51 -0.11 -5.93 1.13
N MET A 52 -0.73 -6.34 2.23
CA MET A 52 -0.64 -7.73 2.67
C MET A 52 -1.33 -8.68 1.70
N THR A 53 -2.47 -8.27 1.15
CA THR A 53 -3.17 -9.06 0.15
C THR A 53 -2.32 -9.21 -1.11
N TYR A 54 -1.70 -8.12 -1.55
CA TYR A 54 -0.80 -8.14 -2.69
C TYR A 54 0.36 -9.12 -2.45
N LYS A 55 1.01 -9.02 -1.30
CA LYS A 55 2.14 -9.89 -1.00
C LYS A 55 1.72 -11.34 -0.83
N ARG A 56 0.54 -11.58 -0.25
CA ARG A 56 0.02 -12.92 -0.08
C ARG A 56 -0.24 -13.58 -1.43
N ASN A 57 -0.77 -12.83 -2.38
CA ASN A 57 -1.03 -13.35 -3.71
C ASN A 57 0.26 -13.76 -4.41
N ILE A 58 1.31 -12.98 -4.24
CA ILE A 58 2.60 -13.29 -4.83
C ILE A 58 3.20 -14.53 -4.17
N ILE A 59 3.24 -14.56 -2.84
CA ILE A 59 3.84 -15.66 -2.09
C ILE A 59 3.01 -16.91 -2.21
N GLY A 60 1.68 -16.77 -2.21
CA GLY A 60 0.78 -17.91 -2.32
C GLY A 60 0.98 -18.72 -3.59
N ASN A 61 1.41 -18.08 -4.62
CA ASN A 61 1.69 -18.76 -5.86
C ASN A 61 2.98 -19.57 -5.80
N ILE A 62 3.80 -19.23 -4.90
CA ILE A 62 5.05 -19.91 -4.68
C ILE A 62 4.87 -21.05 -3.71
N HIS A 63 4.09 -21.13 -2.74
CA HIS A 63 3.81 -21.81 -1.71
C HIS A 63 3.78 -21.81 -0.50
N VAL A 64 3.59 -21.52 -0.09
CA VAL A 64 3.60 -21.41 0.86
C VAL A 64 3.51 -21.41 1.95
N VAL A 65 3.51 -21.45 2.25
CA VAL A 65 3.60 -21.32 3.23
C VAL A 65 3.36 -21.16 4.30
N LYS A 66 3.08 -21.25 4.61
CA LYS A 66 2.78 -21.05 5.54
C LYS A 66 3.00 -20.80 6.63
N THR A 67 3.04 -20.53 6.88
CA THR A 67 3.27 -20.23 7.77
C THR A 67 2.86 -19.87 8.70
N GLU A 68 2.49 -19.66 8.86
CA GLU A 68 2.14 -19.38 9.54
C GLU A 68 1.94 -19.48 10.00
#